data_b4ba2ae0705ffa0be6f2354458b2723a
#
_entry.id   b4ba2ae0705ffa0be6f2354458b2723a
#
_cell.length_a   1.000
_cell.length_b   1.000
_cell.length_c   1.000
_cell.angle_alpha   90.00
_cell.angle_beta   90.00
_cell.angle_gamma   90.00
#
_symmetry.space_group_name_H-M   'P 1'
#
loop_
_entity.id
_entity.type
_entity.pdbx_description
1 polymer ?
#
loop_
_entity_poly.entity_id
_entity_poly.type
_entity_poly.pdbx_seq_one_letter_code
_entity_poly.pdbx_strand_id
1 'polypeptide(L)'
;MAEHYFSSAPAVASDPALVGLHLPGLELSLLADRGVFSSRRVDPGTLALLRESPAPPVAGQLLDLGCGYGPIACALATRSPGATVWAVDVNSRALELAASNAERLGLHNVRVALPDEVPETTRFDGLWSNPPVRVGKEALHDLLATWLPRLTDASSAWMVANKHLGGDSLAAWLTGQGWAVRRAASKSGYRVFQVAR
;
A
#
# COMPACT_ATOMS: atom_id res chain seq x y z
N MET A 1 -6.93 -21.66 -13.40
CA MET A 1 -6.05 -20.56 -13.79
C MET A 1 -6.19 -19.46 -12.74
N ALA A 2 -5.12 -19.13 -12.03
CA ALA A 2 -5.16 -18.03 -11.06
C ALA A 2 -5.19 -16.73 -11.88
N GLU A 3 -6.31 -15.99 -11.83
CA GLU A 3 -6.39 -14.66 -12.42
C GLU A 3 -5.38 -13.74 -11.72
N HIS A 4 -4.61 -13.04 -12.53
CA HIS A 4 -3.62 -12.11 -12.04
C HIS A 4 -4.32 -10.87 -11.47
N TYR A 5 -4.27 -10.66 -10.16
CA TYR A 5 -4.71 -9.43 -9.47
C TYR A 5 -4.03 -8.15 -9.98
N PHE A 6 -3.08 -8.30 -10.89
CA PHE A 6 -2.25 -7.24 -11.49
C PHE A 6 -2.59 -7.00 -12.97
N SER A 7 -3.74 -7.51 -13.44
CA SER A 7 -4.27 -7.10 -14.74
C SER A 7 -4.99 -5.76 -14.60
N SER A 8 -4.85 -4.90 -15.58
CA SER A 8 -5.50 -3.59 -15.62
C SER A 8 -7.04 -3.65 -15.54
N ALA A 9 -7.65 -4.79 -15.91
CA ALA A 9 -9.08 -5.04 -15.80
C ALA A 9 -9.33 -6.51 -15.44
N PRO A 10 -9.83 -6.83 -14.23
CA PRO A 10 -10.17 -8.20 -13.86
C PRO A 10 -11.43 -8.66 -14.60
N ALA A 11 -11.38 -9.87 -15.20
CA ALA A 11 -12.50 -10.48 -15.93
C ALA A 11 -13.54 -11.14 -15.02
N VAL A 12 -13.32 -11.16 -13.70
CA VAL A 12 -14.23 -11.78 -12.70
C VAL A 12 -15.47 -10.92 -12.50
N ALA A 13 -16.64 -11.56 -12.42
CA ALA A 13 -17.88 -10.88 -12.07
C ALA A 13 -17.77 -10.20 -10.69
N SER A 14 -18.30 -8.98 -10.59
CA SER A 14 -18.35 -8.19 -9.35
C SER A 14 -19.23 -8.89 -8.30
N ASP A 15 -18.79 -8.87 -7.04
CA ASP A 15 -19.49 -9.39 -5.86
C ASP A 15 -19.02 -8.57 -4.64
N PRO A 16 -19.45 -7.30 -4.56
CA PRO A 16 -18.96 -6.38 -3.55
C PRO A 16 -19.41 -6.74 -2.14
N ALA A 17 -18.51 -6.58 -1.18
CA ALA A 17 -18.76 -6.83 0.23
C ALA A 17 -18.10 -5.77 1.11
N LEU A 18 -18.70 -5.50 2.28
CA LEU A 18 -18.09 -4.65 3.28
C LEU A 18 -17.07 -5.42 4.10
N VAL A 19 -15.92 -4.82 4.29
CA VAL A 19 -14.78 -5.36 5.04
C VAL A 19 -14.37 -4.38 6.13
N GLY A 20 -14.33 -4.84 7.38
CA GLY A 20 -13.93 -4.02 8.53
C GLY A 20 -12.41 -3.93 8.66
N LEU A 21 -11.89 -2.70 8.79
CA LEU A 21 -10.53 -2.41 9.21
C LEU A 21 -10.56 -1.94 10.66
N HIS A 22 -9.99 -2.72 11.58
CA HIS A 22 -9.98 -2.44 13.02
C HIS A 22 -8.54 -2.27 13.53
N LEU A 23 -8.21 -1.06 13.92
CA LEU A 23 -6.94 -0.68 14.52
C LEU A 23 -7.19 0.10 15.81
N PRO A 24 -6.23 0.18 16.74
CA PRO A 24 -6.36 1.05 17.90
C PRO A 24 -6.68 2.49 17.50
N GLY A 25 -7.84 2.99 17.94
CA GLY A 25 -8.31 4.34 17.63
C GLY A 25 -8.78 4.58 16.18
N LEU A 26 -8.97 3.51 15.39
CA LEU A 26 -9.46 3.64 14.02
C LEU A 26 -10.32 2.44 13.63
N GLU A 27 -11.57 2.70 13.25
CA GLU A 27 -12.47 1.71 12.68
C GLU A 27 -13.02 2.22 11.36
N LEU A 28 -12.81 1.47 10.28
CA LEU A 28 -13.33 1.81 8.96
C LEU A 28 -14.09 0.61 8.37
N SER A 29 -15.16 0.90 7.65
CA SER A 29 -15.91 -0.08 6.85
C SER A 29 -15.68 0.20 5.38
N LEU A 30 -14.95 -0.70 4.71
CA LEU A 30 -14.46 -0.55 3.35
C LEU A 30 -15.21 -1.48 2.41
N LEU A 31 -15.57 -0.99 1.25
CA LEU A 31 -16.07 -1.81 0.15
C LEU A 31 -14.90 -2.52 -0.51
N ALA A 32 -15.02 -3.83 -0.68
CA ALA A 32 -14.07 -4.66 -1.41
C ALA A 32 -14.82 -5.52 -2.42
N ASP A 33 -14.16 -6.01 -3.47
CA ASP A 33 -14.80 -6.79 -4.51
C ASP A 33 -13.88 -7.92 -5.00
N ARG A 34 -14.43 -8.90 -5.70
CA ARG A 34 -13.67 -9.91 -6.44
C ARG A 34 -12.77 -9.24 -7.49
N GLY A 35 -11.62 -9.86 -7.77
CA GLY A 35 -10.64 -9.30 -8.70
C GLY A 35 -9.70 -8.28 -8.07
N VAL A 36 -9.86 -7.96 -6.77
CA VAL A 36 -8.89 -7.20 -5.99
C VAL A 36 -8.28 -8.05 -4.88
N PHE A 37 -7.10 -7.66 -4.43
CA PHE A 37 -6.40 -8.38 -3.37
C PHE A 37 -7.19 -8.34 -2.06
N SER A 38 -7.33 -9.50 -1.41
CA SER A 38 -7.95 -9.67 -0.07
C SER A 38 -9.40 -9.17 0.04
N SER A 39 -10.23 -9.50 -0.93
CA SER A 39 -11.60 -9.00 -1.09
C SER A 39 -12.61 -9.37 0.01
N ARG A 40 -12.29 -10.28 0.92
CA ARG A 40 -13.22 -10.75 1.99
C ARG A 40 -12.83 -10.33 3.40
N ARG A 41 -11.62 -9.83 3.59
CA ARG A 41 -11.08 -9.32 4.87
C ARG A 41 -9.85 -8.47 4.59
N VAL A 42 -9.52 -7.55 5.48
CA VAL A 42 -8.23 -6.85 5.38
C VAL A 42 -7.10 -7.86 5.57
N ASP A 43 -6.11 -7.79 4.69
CA ASP A 43 -4.94 -8.68 4.74
C ASP A 43 -4.20 -8.55 6.09
N PRO A 44 -3.83 -9.66 6.74
CA PRO A 44 -3.08 -9.61 7.99
C PRO A 44 -1.75 -8.87 7.91
N GLY A 45 -1.09 -8.88 6.74
CA GLY A 45 0.12 -8.08 6.48
C GLY A 45 -0.18 -6.59 6.50
N THR A 46 -1.26 -6.16 5.85
CA THR A 46 -1.74 -4.77 5.88
C THR A 46 -2.05 -4.32 7.32
N LEU A 47 -2.73 -5.16 8.12
CA LEU A 47 -2.97 -4.86 9.53
C LEU A 47 -1.67 -4.76 10.34
N ALA A 48 -0.70 -5.65 10.10
CA ALA A 48 0.60 -5.60 10.74
C ALA A 48 1.35 -4.31 10.36
N LEU A 49 1.36 -3.95 9.07
CA LEU A 49 1.98 -2.72 8.59
C LEU A 49 1.41 -1.48 9.29
N LEU A 50 0.08 -1.33 9.32
CA LEU A 50 -0.60 -0.17 9.89
C LEU A 50 -0.50 -0.08 11.42
N ARG A 51 -0.23 -1.20 12.10
CA ARG A 51 -0.01 -1.25 13.56
C ARG A 51 1.42 -0.94 13.96
N GLU A 52 2.37 -1.40 13.16
CA GLU A 52 3.80 -1.38 13.49
C GLU A 52 4.54 -0.19 12.85
N SER A 53 3.96 0.45 11.82
CA SER A 53 4.47 1.73 11.30
C SER A 53 4.09 2.86 12.26
N PRO A 54 4.93 3.93 12.36
CA PRO A 54 4.60 5.11 13.16
C PRO A 54 3.37 5.83 12.61
N ALA A 55 2.87 6.79 13.37
CA ALA A 55 1.89 7.72 12.86
C ALA A 55 2.45 8.43 11.60
N PRO A 56 1.62 8.57 10.55
CA PRO A 56 2.06 9.29 9.35
C PRO A 56 2.29 10.77 9.66
N PRO A 57 3.11 11.48 8.85
CA PRO A 57 3.26 12.93 8.93
C PRO A 57 1.90 13.64 8.89
N VAL A 58 1.72 14.69 9.66
CA VAL A 58 0.45 15.42 9.77
C VAL A 58 0.05 16.17 8.49
N ALA A 59 1.02 16.41 7.61
CA ALA A 59 0.87 17.10 6.32
C ALA A 59 1.89 16.56 5.33
N GLY A 60 1.80 16.97 4.06
CA GLY A 60 2.71 16.59 2.98
C GLY A 60 2.07 15.59 2.01
N GLN A 61 2.91 14.90 1.25
CA GLN A 61 2.50 13.92 0.24
C GLN A 61 2.81 12.52 0.74
N LEU A 62 1.79 11.68 0.91
CA LEU A 62 1.92 10.29 1.33
C LEU A 62 1.56 9.36 0.17
N LEU A 63 2.19 8.20 0.10
CA LEU A 63 1.94 7.21 -0.95
C LEU A 63 1.51 5.87 -0.35
N ASP A 64 0.38 5.35 -0.82
CA ASP A 64 -0.01 3.94 -0.72
C ASP A 64 0.25 3.28 -2.07
N LEU A 65 1.35 2.53 -2.15
CA LEU A 65 1.81 1.88 -3.39
C LEU A 65 1.28 0.45 -3.48
N GLY A 66 0.47 0.18 -4.52
CA GLY A 66 -0.31 -1.04 -4.65
C GLY A 66 -1.51 -1.01 -3.71
N CYS A 67 -2.33 0.04 -3.81
CA CYS A 67 -3.33 0.38 -2.81
C CYS A 67 -4.49 -0.62 -2.71
N GLY A 68 -4.73 -1.44 -3.75
CA GLY A 68 -5.91 -2.30 -3.80
C GLY A 68 -7.19 -1.47 -3.63
N TYR A 69 -8.13 -1.93 -2.83
CA TYR A 69 -9.36 -1.18 -2.51
C TYR A 69 -9.16 -0.06 -1.45
N GLY A 70 -7.92 0.31 -1.15
CA GLY A 70 -7.54 1.49 -0.38
C GLY A 70 -7.49 1.36 1.15
N PRO A 71 -7.28 0.19 1.76
CA PRO A 71 -7.26 0.07 3.22
C PRO A 71 -6.13 0.88 3.87
N ILE A 72 -4.95 0.93 3.26
CA ILE A 72 -3.83 1.73 3.76
C ILE A 72 -4.11 3.22 3.49
N ALA A 73 -4.49 3.58 2.27
CA ALA A 73 -4.78 4.97 1.90
C ALA A 73 -5.84 5.60 2.80
N CYS A 74 -6.97 4.91 3.05
CA CYS A 74 -8.03 5.39 3.93
C CYS A 74 -7.55 5.54 5.38
N ALA A 75 -6.74 4.59 5.89
CA ALA A 75 -6.18 4.70 7.23
C ALA A 75 -5.21 5.87 7.37
N LEU A 76 -4.33 6.10 6.38
CA LEU A 76 -3.42 7.24 6.35
C LEU A 76 -4.18 8.57 6.28
N ALA A 77 -5.16 8.66 5.38
CA ALA A 77 -5.95 9.88 5.18
C ALA A 77 -6.74 10.27 6.43
N THR A 78 -7.30 9.28 7.15
CA THR A 78 -8.00 9.52 8.43
C THR A 78 -7.05 9.99 9.52
N ARG A 79 -5.82 9.42 9.58
CA ARG A 79 -4.81 9.78 10.59
C ARG A 79 -4.10 11.10 10.29
N SER A 80 -4.11 11.54 9.03
CA SER A 80 -3.39 12.73 8.56
C SER A 80 -4.27 13.58 7.63
N PRO A 81 -5.29 14.25 8.17
CA PRO A 81 -6.25 15.01 7.36
C PRO A 81 -5.61 16.22 6.63
N GLY A 82 -4.43 16.68 7.08
CA GLY A 82 -3.66 17.73 6.43
C GLY A 82 -2.71 17.26 5.32
N ALA A 83 -2.56 15.94 5.15
CA ALA A 83 -1.72 15.37 4.09
C ALA A 83 -2.55 15.04 2.85
N THR A 84 -1.92 15.04 1.67
CA THR A 84 -2.48 14.41 0.47
C THR A 84 -2.00 12.96 0.42
N VAL A 85 -2.92 12.00 0.31
CA VAL A 85 -2.61 10.58 0.22
C VAL A 85 -2.85 10.10 -1.21
N TRP A 86 -1.78 9.73 -1.90
CA TRP A 86 -1.84 9.09 -3.21
C TRP A 86 -2.07 7.59 -3.04
N ALA A 87 -3.18 7.11 -3.57
CA ALA A 87 -3.53 5.69 -3.65
C ALA A 87 -3.26 5.21 -5.07
N VAL A 88 -2.17 4.48 -5.26
CA VAL A 88 -1.68 4.10 -6.59
C VAL A 88 -1.79 2.60 -6.80
N ASP A 89 -2.42 2.17 -7.90
CA ASP A 89 -2.52 0.78 -8.32
C ASP A 89 -2.58 0.68 -9.85
N VAL A 90 -2.26 -0.47 -10.41
CA VAL A 90 -2.40 -0.75 -11.85
C VAL A 90 -3.79 -1.31 -12.21
N ASN A 91 -4.53 -1.77 -11.22
CA ASN A 91 -5.85 -2.40 -11.38
C ASN A 91 -6.95 -1.34 -11.29
N SER A 92 -7.66 -1.09 -12.40
CA SER A 92 -8.73 -0.07 -12.46
C SER A 92 -9.86 -0.33 -11.45
N ARG A 93 -10.27 -1.59 -11.25
CA ARG A 93 -11.30 -1.94 -10.24
C ARG A 93 -10.82 -1.64 -8.82
N ALA A 94 -9.53 -1.84 -8.53
CA ALA A 94 -8.96 -1.48 -7.24
C ALA A 94 -9.05 0.05 -7.03
N LEU A 95 -8.70 0.84 -8.04
CA LEU A 95 -8.78 2.30 -8.00
C LEU A 95 -10.21 2.80 -7.83
N GLU A 96 -11.19 2.23 -8.56
CA GLU A 96 -12.62 2.55 -8.41
C GLU A 96 -13.11 2.29 -6.97
N LEU A 97 -12.71 1.15 -6.38
CA LEU A 97 -13.05 0.82 -5.01
C LEU A 97 -12.36 1.75 -3.99
N ALA A 98 -11.09 2.08 -4.21
CA ALA A 98 -10.36 3.02 -3.36
C ALA A 98 -11.00 4.41 -3.39
N ALA A 99 -11.39 4.91 -4.56
CA ALA A 99 -12.12 6.17 -4.73
C ALA A 99 -13.47 6.14 -4.03
N SER A 100 -14.27 5.09 -4.25
CA SER A 100 -15.57 4.90 -3.60
C SER A 100 -15.44 4.83 -2.07
N ASN A 101 -14.42 4.16 -1.55
CA ASN A 101 -14.16 4.10 -0.10
C ASN A 101 -13.76 5.46 0.47
N ALA A 102 -12.91 6.21 -0.21
CA ALA A 102 -12.54 7.55 0.19
C ALA A 102 -13.76 8.48 0.24
N GLU A 103 -14.61 8.47 -0.79
CA GLU A 103 -15.84 9.23 -0.85
C GLU A 103 -16.80 8.87 0.29
N ARG A 104 -17.10 7.57 0.48
CA ARG A 104 -17.99 7.05 1.53
C ARG A 104 -17.54 7.42 2.93
N LEU A 105 -16.24 7.56 3.15
CA LEU A 105 -15.64 7.94 4.43
C LEU A 105 -15.40 9.45 4.58
N GLY A 106 -15.75 10.25 3.56
CA GLY A 106 -15.53 11.70 3.55
C GLY A 106 -14.04 12.10 3.52
N LEU A 107 -13.17 11.24 2.96
CA LEU A 107 -11.73 11.45 2.91
C LEU A 107 -11.34 12.22 1.64
N HIS A 108 -11.54 13.54 1.65
CA HIS A 108 -11.28 14.42 0.49
C HIS A 108 -9.79 14.61 0.19
N ASN A 109 -8.91 14.13 1.04
CA ASN A 109 -7.46 14.21 0.90
C ASN A 109 -6.84 12.95 0.26
N VAL A 110 -7.63 11.98 -0.20
CA VAL A 110 -7.17 10.84 -1.00
C VAL A 110 -7.20 11.19 -2.49
N ARG A 111 -6.11 10.91 -3.18
CA ARG A 111 -5.97 10.98 -4.64
C ARG A 111 -5.70 9.60 -5.20
N VAL A 112 -6.64 9.08 -5.94
CA VAL A 112 -6.52 7.78 -6.61
C VAL A 112 -5.93 8.00 -8.00
N ALA A 113 -4.92 7.21 -8.37
CA ALA A 113 -4.22 7.39 -9.64
C ALA A 113 -3.62 6.09 -10.18
N LEU A 114 -3.56 5.97 -11.50
CA LEU A 114 -2.65 5.04 -12.17
C LEU A 114 -1.19 5.50 -11.99
N PRO A 115 -0.20 4.60 -12.10
CA PRO A 115 1.21 4.96 -11.92
C PRO A 115 1.70 6.11 -12.81
N ASP A 116 1.24 6.17 -14.06
CA ASP A 116 1.59 7.19 -15.07
C ASP A 116 0.83 8.51 -14.89
N GLU A 117 -0.23 8.53 -14.10
CA GLU A 117 -0.98 9.76 -13.76
C GLU A 117 -0.34 10.54 -12.61
N VAL A 118 0.59 9.94 -11.86
CA VAL A 118 1.30 10.62 -10.77
C VAL A 118 2.47 11.43 -11.33
N PRO A 119 2.46 12.77 -11.24
CA PRO A 119 3.53 13.60 -11.82
C PRO A 119 4.92 13.13 -11.35
N GLU A 120 5.88 13.02 -12.26
CA GLU A 120 7.24 12.55 -11.96
C GLU A 120 7.97 13.43 -10.93
N THR A 121 7.59 14.71 -10.86
CA THR A 121 8.13 15.68 -9.90
C THR A 121 7.60 15.51 -8.49
N THR A 122 6.51 14.72 -8.29
CA THR A 122 5.95 14.49 -6.96
C THR A 122 6.97 13.79 -6.07
N ARG A 123 7.19 14.31 -4.86
CA ARG A 123 8.01 13.71 -3.82
C ARG A 123 7.17 13.37 -2.62
N PHE A 124 7.49 12.26 -1.95
CA PHE A 124 6.68 11.72 -0.88
C PHE A 124 7.37 11.83 0.48
N ASP A 125 6.63 12.31 1.46
CA ASP A 125 7.05 12.42 2.86
C ASP A 125 6.84 11.10 3.63
N GLY A 126 6.33 10.09 2.95
CA GLY A 126 6.20 8.72 3.42
C GLY A 126 5.56 7.82 2.37
N LEU A 127 5.99 6.56 2.33
CA LEU A 127 5.45 5.52 1.47
C LEU A 127 5.04 4.33 2.32
N TRP A 128 3.84 3.81 2.08
CA TRP A 128 3.38 2.54 2.64
C TRP A 128 3.07 1.57 1.51
N SER A 129 3.39 0.30 1.71
CA SER A 129 3.08 -0.73 0.71
C SER A 129 2.96 -2.11 1.34
N ASN A 130 1.94 -2.84 0.94
CA ASN A 130 1.89 -4.29 0.99
C ASN A 130 2.11 -4.80 -0.43
N PRO A 131 3.37 -4.86 -0.88
CA PRO A 131 3.67 -4.99 -2.29
C PRO A 131 3.28 -6.36 -2.85
N PRO A 132 3.00 -6.43 -4.16
CA PRO A 132 2.56 -7.64 -4.83
C PRO A 132 3.71 -8.66 -5.02
N VAL A 133 4.13 -9.35 -3.96
CA VAL A 133 5.23 -10.34 -4.02
C VAL A 133 5.00 -11.49 -5.00
N ARG A 134 3.76 -11.69 -5.48
CA ARG A 134 3.39 -12.76 -6.43
C ARG A 134 3.61 -12.40 -7.89
N VAL A 135 3.89 -11.16 -8.24
CA VAL A 135 4.20 -10.74 -9.63
C VAL A 135 5.58 -11.21 -10.09
N GLY A 136 6.38 -11.76 -9.19
CA GLY A 136 7.76 -12.13 -9.44
C GLY A 136 8.74 -11.10 -8.88
N LYS A 137 9.96 -11.53 -8.65
CA LYS A 137 11.01 -10.69 -8.03
C LYS A 137 11.38 -9.49 -8.90
N GLU A 138 11.50 -9.70 -10.20
CA GLU A 138 11.93 -8.69 -11.16
C GLU A 138 10.94 -7.52 -11.20
N ALA A 139 9.66 -7.82 -11.43
CA ALA A 139 8.61 -6.79 -11.45
C ALA A 139 8.46 -6.04 -10.11
N LEU A 140 8.66 -6.74 -8.99
CA LEU A 140 8.67 -6.09 -7.66
C LEU A 140 9.89 -5.17 -7.50
N HIS A 141 11.07 -5.59 -7.97
CA HIS A 141 12.29 -4.79 -7.91
C HIS A 141 12.15 -3.52 -8.77
N ASP A 142 11.63 -3.64 -10.00
CA ASP A 142 11.39 -2.51 -10.91
C ASP A 142 10.39 -1.51 -10.30
N LEU A 143 9.30 -2.02 -9.71
CA LEU A 143 8.34 -1.19 -9.00
C LEU A 143 9.03 -0.37 -7.90
N LEU A 144 9.79 -1.00 -7.03
CA LEU A 144 10.46 -0.34 -5.91
C LEU A 144 11.59 0.58 -6.38
N ALA A 145 12.35 0.19 -7.42
CA ALA A 145 13.38 1.04 -8.02
C ALA A 145 12.80 2.34 -8.61
N THR A 146 11.56 2.29 -9.10
CA THR A 146 10.85 3.47 -9.64
C THR A 146 10.35 4.40 -8.53
N TRP A 147 9.78 3.83 -7.45
CA TRP A 147 9.04 4.64 -6.47
C TRP A 147 9.84 5.05 -5.24
N LEU A 148 10.79 4.25 -4.75
CA LEU A 148 11.61 4.60 -3.58
C LEU A 148 12.46 5.87 -3.78
N PRO A 149 13.06 6.14 -4.97
CA PRO A 149 13.80 7.37 -5.20
C PRO A 149 12.97 8.65 -5.12
N ARG A 150 11.64 8.53 -5.14
CA ARG A 150 10.70 9.65 -5.01
C ARG A 150 10.41 10.05 -3.55
N LEU A 151 11.00 9.35 -2.57
CA LEU A 151 10.97 9.76 -1.18
C LEU A 151 11.81 11.04 -0.97
N THR A 152 11.34 11.93 -0.08
CA THR A 152 12.16 13.04 0.43
C THR A 152 13.27 12.50 1.33
N ASP A 153 14.37 13.23 1.51
CA ASP A 153 15.57 12.74 2.22
C ASP A 153 15.32 12.37 3.69
N ALA A 154 14.37 13.03 4.34
CA ALA A 154 14.02 12.77 5.73
C ALA A 154 12.90 11.72 5.91
N SER A 155 12.39 11.14 4.82
CA SER A 155 11.25 10.23 4.85
C SER A 155 11.66 8.76 4.80
N SER A 156 10.68 7.88 5.03
CA SER A 156 10.88 6.44 4.98
C SER A 156 9.74 5.75 4.22
N ALA A 157 10.05 4.63 3.59
CA ALA A 157 9.04 3.67 3.19
C ALA A 157 8.80 2.64 4.29
N TRP A 158 7.53 2.30 4.47
CA TRP A 158 7.07 1.24 5.35
C TRP A 158 6.45 0.14 4.51
N MET A 159 7.03 -1.05 4.56
CA MET A 159 6.60 -2.16 3.72
C MET A 159 6.38 -3.41 4.56
N VAL A 160 5.44 -4.23 4.12
CA VAL A 160 5.21 -5.54 4.72
C VAL A 160 5.42 -6.63 3.69
N ALA A 161 6.07 -7.71 4.09
CA ALA A 161 6.22 -8.90 3.25
C ALA A 161 6.02 -10.17 4.08
N ASN A 162 5.43 -11.20 3.47
CA ASN A 162 5.35 -12.50 4.09
C ASN A 162 6.74 -13.14 4.15
N LYS A 163 7.09 -13.68 5.33
CA LYS A 163 8.38 -14.34 5.60
C LYS A 163 8.67 -15.46 4.58
N HIS A 164 7.66 -16.24 4.23
CA HIS A 164 7.81 -17.40 3.35
C HIS A 164 7.70 -17.05 1.85
N LEU A 165 7.30 -15.82 1.52
CA LEU A 165 7.15 -15.32 0.15
C LEU A 165 8.24 -14.30 -0.23
N GLY A 166 9.43 -14.41 0.36
CA GLY A 166 10.58 -13.62 -0.06
C GLY A 166 10.86 -12.35 0.76
N GLY A 167 10.29 -12.19 1.95
CA GLY A 167 10.53 -10.99 2.79
C GLY A 167 12.02 -10.76 3.10
N ASP A 168 12.80 -11.82 3.38
CA ASP A 168 14.24 -11.68 3.63
C ASP A 168 15.04 -11.38 2.36
N SER A 169 14.62 -11.97 1.23
CA SER A 169 15.22 -11.70 -0.08
C SER A 169 14.99 -10.25 -0.52
N LEU A 170 13.80 -9.70 -0.23
CA LEU A 170 13.50 -8.30 -0.51
C LEU A 170 14.38 -7.37 0.33
N ALA A 171 14.49 -7.61 1.62
CA ALA A 171 15.34 -6.81 2.50
C ALA A 171 16.81 -6.84 2.06
N ALA A 172 17.35 -8.02 1.70
CA ALA A 172 18.71 -8.17 1.21
C ALA A 172 18.92 -7.40 -0.12
N TRP A 173 17.95 -7.47 -1.05
CA TRP A 173 18.02 -6.75 -2.31
C TRP A 173 18.01 -5.23 -2.07
N LEU A 174 17.11 -4.70 -1.26
CA LEU A 174 17.06 -3.27 -0.92
C LEU A 174 18.36 -2.78 -0.30
N THR A 175 18.94 -3.56 0.61
CA THR A 175 20.26 -3.23 1.19
C THR A 175 21.35 -3.22 0.11
N GLY A 176 21.31 -4.16 -0.83
CA GLY A 176 22.23 -4.18 -1.99
C GLY A 176 22.08 -3.01 -2.94
N GLN A 177 20.88 -2.35 -2.95
CA GLN A 177 20.63 -1.12 -3.69
C GLN A 177 21.03 0.15 -2.91
N GLY A 178 21.63 0.02 -1.72
CA GLY A 178 22.07 1.15 -0.91
C GLY A 178 21.03 1.71 0.06
N TRP A 179 19.88 1.04 0.21
CA TRP A 179 18.87 1.48 1.18
C TRP A 179 19.20 0.97 2.59
N ALA A 180 19.01 1.81 3.59
CA ALA A 180 19.03 1.41 4.99
C ALA A 180 17.72 0.66 5.31
N VAL A 181 17.82 -0.65 5.55
CA VAL A 181 16.64 -1.50 5.83
C VAL A 181 16.65 -1.96 7.28
N ARG A 182 15.63 -1.55 8.02
CA ARG A 182 15.41 -1.98 9.41
C ARG A 182 14.14 -2.81 9.51
N ARG A 183 14.23 -4.02 10.06
CA ARG A 183 13.03 -4.79 10.42
C ARG A 183 12.41 -4.20 11.68
N ALA A 184 11.25 -3.57 11.53
CA ALA A 184 10.50 -2.96 12.63
C ALA A 184 9.74 -4.00 13.43
N ALA A 185 9.14 -5.02 12.78
CA ALA A 185 8.38 -6.07 13.44
C ALA A 185 8.40 -7.39 12.67
N SER A 186 8.12 -8.48 13.41
CA SER A 186 7.82 -9.80 12.86
C SER A 186 6.60 -10.36 13.59
N LYS A 187 5.49 -10.54 12.91
CA LYS A 187 4.24 -10.99 13.50
C LYS A 187 3.44 -11.86 12.53
N SER A 188 2.94 -12.99 13.02
CA SER A 188 2.04 -13.88 12.26
C SER A 188 2.54 -14.25 10.85
N GLY A 189 3.86 -14.49 10.69
CA GLY A 189 4.47 -14.82 9.41
C GLY A 189 4.76 -13.60 8.49
N TYR A 190 4.46 -12.39 8.94
CA TYR A 190 4.77 -11.15 8.24
C TYR A 190 5.94 -10.40 8.88
N ARG A 191 6.69 -9.68 8.06
CA ARG A 191 7.77 -8.79 8.46
C ARG A 191 7.46 -7.38 8.00
N VAL A 192 7.53 -6.43 8.92
CA VAL A 192 7.41 -5.01 8.62
C VAL A 192 8.80 -4.41 8.57
N PHE A 193 9.09 -3.73 7.47
CA PHE A 193 10.37 -3.08 7.22
C PHE A 193 10.18 -1.57 7.15
N GLN A 194 11.12 -0.86 7.76
CA GLN A 194 11.40 0.53 7.46
C GLN A 194 12.55 0.58 6.47
N VAL A 195 12.39 1.36 5.39
CA VAL A 195 13.41 1.57 4.36
C VAL A 195 13.64 3.07 4.23
N ALA A 196 14.87 3.50 4.38
CA ALA A 196 15.28 4.91 4.32
C ALA A 196 16.58 5.05 3.50
N ARG A 197 16.94 6.27 3.17
CA ARG A 197 18.22 6.58 2.55
C ARG A 197 19.37 6.51 3.55
#